data_122ee04c735b554e0584846baf4bc07e
#
_entry.id   122ee04c735b554e0584846baf4bc07e
#
_cell.length_a   1.000
_cell.length_b   1.000
_cell.length_c   1.000
_cell.angle_alpha   90.00
_cell.angle_beta   90.00
_cell.angle_gamma   90.00
#
_symmetry.space_group_name_H-M   'P 1'
#
loop_
_entity.id
_entity.type
_entity.pdbx_description
1 polymer ?
#
loop_
_entity_poly.entity_id
_entity_poly.type
_entity_poly.pdbx_seq_one_letter_code
_entity_poly.pdbx_strand_id
1 'polypeptide(L)'
;FGKNMLPMVERVEKILNEKKEPNKEIGLHCWRGGMRSSSVAWLLNLYGFNVILLNGGYKAYRNWVLTQFEKEYNLIVLSGYTGSNKTGALHELERAGQVVIDLEGLAGHKGSAFGNLEMIPQPGQEYFENMLAFELNRQNKSDSKLPIWVEAESQRIGMVNIPLPFFKTMRKSTLLFLEVPFEKRLSFIIENYGQHNKEKII
;
A
#
# COMPACT_ATOMS: atom_id res chain seq x y z
N PHE A 1 11.85 20.03 29.93
CA PHE A 1 11.93 18.61 29.60
C PHE A 1 11.18 17.76 30.64
N GLY A 2 11.47 17.92 31.97
CA GLY A 2 10.92 17.05 33.00
C GLY A 2 9.40 17.04 33.17
N LYS A 3 8.72 18.18 32.98
CA LYS A 3 7.24 18.25 33.11
C LYS A 3 6.45 17.39 32.12
N ASN A 4 7.04 17.02 30.98
CA ASN A 4 6.37 16.28 29.89
C ASN A 4 6.83 14.81 29.79
N MET A 5 7.81 14.39 30.62
CA MET A 5 8.37 13.04 30.53
C MET A 5 7.37 11.98 31.00
N LEU A 6 6.80 12.16 32.18
CA LEU A 6 5.84 11.21 32.74
C LEU A 6 4.56 11.10 31.90
N PRO A 7 3.89 12.20 31.48
CA PRO A 7 2.73 12.12 30.60
C PRO A 7 3.02 11.43 29.26
N MET A 8 4.23 11.55 28.72
CA MET A 8 4.62 10.85 27.50
C MET A 8 4.68 9.33 27.70
N VAL A 9 5.28 8.88 28.81
CA VAL A 9 5.37 7.46 29.17
C VAL A 9 3.98 6.89 29.40
N GLU A 10 3.15 7.56 30.21
CA GLU A 10 1.77 7.15 30.49
C GLU A 10 0.93 7.00 29.22
N ARG A 11 1.09 7.95 28.27
CA ARG A 11 0.39 7.88 26.98
C ARG A 11 0.82 6.67 26.15
N VAL A 12 2.12 6.37 26.12
CA VAL A 12 2.65 5.21 25.41
C VAL A 12 2.15 3.92 26.06
N GLU A 13 2.20 3.82 27.38
CA GLU A 13 1.69 2.68 28.13
C GLU A 13 0.20 2.43 27.86
N LYS A 14 -0.60 3.49 27.88
CA LYS A 14 -2.04 3.41 27.53
C LYS A 14 -2.26 2.82 26.12
N ILE A 15 -1.53 3.32 25.11
CA ILE A 15 -1.64 2.84 23.73
C ILE A 15 -1.27 1.35 23.62
N LEU A 16 -0.20 0.92 24.28
CA LEU A 16 0.22 -0.47 24.24
C LEU A 16 -0.77 -1.40 24.94
N ASN A 17 -1.34 -0.97 26.06
CA ASN A 17 -2.36 -1.72 26.76
C ASN A 17 -3.65 -1.86 25.93
N GLU A 18 -4.08 -0.79 25.24
CA GLU A 18 -5.21 -0.81 24.33
C GLU A 18 -5.00 -1.78 23.15
N LYS A 19 -3.77 -1.84 22.61
CA LYS A 19 -3.37 -2.74 21.52
C LYS A 19 -3.05 -4.16 21.96
N LYS A 20 -3.00 -4.42 23.27
CA LYS A 20 -2.59 -5.72 23.85
C LYS A 20 -1.22 -6.21 23.36
N GLU A 21 -0.27 -5.31 23.21
CA GLU A 21 1.08 -5.63 22.76
C GLU A 21 1.89 -6.32 23.88
N PRO A 22 2.15 -7.64 23.79
CA PRO A 22 2.75 -8.39 24.89
C PRO A 22 4.22 -8.02 25.13
N ASN A 23 4.94 -7.62 24.09
CA ASN A 23 6.39 -7.39 24.13
C ASN A 23 6.77 -5.92 24.42
N LYS A 24 5.78 -5.04 24.62
CA LYS A 24 6.02 -3.58 24.81
C LYS A 24 6.97 -3.00 23.76
N GLU A 25 6.92 -3.51 22.52
CA GLU A 25 7.77 -3.08 21.42
C GLU A 25 7.25 -1.80 20.78
N ILE A 26 8.12 -0.82 20.58
CA ILE A 26 7.77 0.50 20.06
C ILE A 26 8.71 0.88 18.92
N GLY A 27 8.17 1.06 17.73
CA GLY A 27 8.87 1.73 16.64
C GLY A 27 8.88 3.24 16.85
N LEU A 28 10.05 3.85 16.89
CA LEU A 28 10.20 5.30 17.08
C LEU A 28 11.05 5.93 15.99
N HIS A 29 10.60 7.02 15.45
CA HIS A 29 11.36 7.82 14.52
C HIS A 29 11.14 9.33 14.69
N CYS A 30 12.08 10.12 14.21
CA CYS A 30 11.87 11.51 13.87
C CYS A 30 12.26 11.74 12.41
N TRP A 31 12.19 12.97 11.93
CA TRP A 31 12.49 13.25 10.52
C TRP A 31 13.89 12.80 10.08
N ARG A 32 14.92 13.05 10.91
CA ARG A 32 16.33 12.78 10.57
C ARG A 32 17.01 11.70 11.42
N GLY A 33 16.31 11.06 12.35
CA GLY A 33 16.94 10.05 13.24
C GLY A 33 17.98 10.61 14.20
N GLY A 34 17.82 11.87 14.64
CA GLY A 34 18.76 12.55 15.52
C GLY A 34 18.31 12.59 16.99
N MET A 35 18.85 13.55 17.74
CA MET A 35 18.66 13.69 19.19
C MET A 35 17.20 13.59 19.67
N ARG A 36 16.24 14.09 18.91
CA ARG A 36 14.82 14.04 19.29
C ARG A 36 14.32 12.61 19.52
N SER A 37 14.54 11.73 18.54
CA SER A 37 14.13 10.32 18.66
C SER A 37 15.01 9.56 19.65
N SER A 38 16.31 9.84 19.70
CA SER A 38 17.22 9.18 20.65
C SER A 38 16.91 9.53 22.10
N SER A 39 16.57 10.79 22.39
CA SER A 39 16.20 11.20 23.76
C SER A 39 14.90 10.55 24.23
N VAL A 40 13.90 10.45 23.33
CA VAL A 40 12.63 9.79 23.65
C VAL A 40 12.84 8.27 23.78
N ALA A 41 13.65 7.66 22.93
CA ALA A 41 13.99 6.24 23.03
C ALA A 41 14.70 5.92 24.34
N TRP A 42 15.67 6.75 24.73
CA TRP A 42 16.35 6.60 26.02
C TRP A 42 15.36 6.64 27.19
N LEU A 43 14.43 7.61 27.20
CA LEU A 43 13.40 7.71 28.23
C LEU A 43 12.53 6.45 28.29
N LEU A 44 12.00 6.02 27.14
CA LEU A 44 11.09 4.86 27.07
C LEU A 44 11.81 3.56 27.46
N ASN A 45 13.07 3.37 27.04
CA ASN A 45 13.89 2.23 27.46
C ASN A 45 14.11 2.22 28.98
N LEU A 46 14.31 3.40 29.62
CA LEU A 46 14.47 3.51 31.08
C LEU A 46 13.19 3.02 31.82
N TYR A 47 12.03 3.18 31.22
CA TYR A 47 10.75 2.69 31.75
C TYR A 47 10.43 1.24 31.36
N GLY A 48 11.38 0.54 30.74
CA GLY A 48 11.26 -0.90 30.42
C GLY A 48 10.50 -1.21 29.10
N PHE A 49 10.34 -0.23 28.21
CA PHE A 49 9.85 -0.49 26.87
C PHE A 49 10.99 -0.95 25.95
N ASN A 50 10.68 -1.80 24.97
CA ASN A 50 11.62 -2.18 23.92
C ASN A 50 11.48 -1.22 22.73
N VAL A 51 12.47 -0.32 22.56
CA VAL A 51 12.38 0.73 21.52
C VAL A 51 13.27 0.42 20.33
N ILE A 52 12.66 0.31 19.17
CA ILE A 52 13.33 0.18 17.88
C ILE A 52 13.40 1.57 17.22
N LEU A 53 14.62 2.06 17.02
CA LEU A 53 14.85 3.33 16.33
C LEU A 53 15.02 3.13 14.82
N LEU A 54 14.32 3.94 14.05
CA LEU A 54 14.53 4.01 12.62
C LEU A 54 15.81 4.82 12.32
N ASN A 55 16.87 4.12 11.90
CA ASN A 55 18.15 4.72 11.54
C ASN A 55 18.01 5.73 10.39
N GLY A 56 18.57 6.95 10.60
CA GLY A 56 18.42 8.06 9.64
C GLY A 56 17.03 8.68 9.60
N GLY A 57 16.10 8.17 10.43
CA GLY A 57 14.73 8.66 10.57
C GLY A 57 13.88 8.48 9.31
N TYR A 58 12.73 9.15 9.30
CA TYR A 58 11.78 9.05 8.19
C TYR A 58 12.39 9.47 6.84
N LYS A 59 13.33 10.42 6.82
CA LYS A 59 14.01 10.83 5.59
C LYS A 59 14.76 9.66 4.94
N ALA A 60 15.47 8.85 5.72
CA ALA A 60 16.19 7.68 5.20
C ALA A 60 15.22 6.62 4.69
N TYR A 61 14.13 6.36 5.42
CA TYR A 61 13.06 5.48 4.97
C TYR A 61 12.46 5.96 3.64
N ARG A 62 12.15 7.26 3.54
CA ARG A 62 11.58 7.82 2.32
C ARG A 62 12.52 7.72 1.12
N ASN A 63 13.82 7.94 1.31
CA ASN A 63 14.80 7.71 0.26
C ASN A 63 14.82 6.24 -0.18
N TRP A 64 14.78 5.31 0.77
CA TRP A 64 14.69 3.89 0.48
C TRP A 64 13.40 3.56 -0.33
N VAL A 65 12.25 4.12 0.03
CA VAL A 65 10.99 3.97 -0.71
C VAL A 65 11.17 4.36 -2.17
N LEU A 66 11.75 5.54 -2.42
CA LEU A 66 11.94 6.04 -3.79
C LEU A 66 12.87 5.13 -4.61
N THR A 67 13.94 4.58 -4.00
CA THR A 67 14.83 3.66 -4.69
C THR A 67 14.18 2.34 -5.07
N GLN A 68 13.07 1.93 -4.42
CA GLN A 68 12.36 0.72 -4.85
C GLN A 68 11.78 0.87 -6.24
N PHE A 69 11.31 2.06 -6.62
CA PHE A 69 10.69 2.29 -7.94
C PHE A 69 11.67 2.32 -9.10
N GLU A 70 12.96 2.45 -8.82
CA GLU A 70 14.03 2.45 -9.82
C GLU A 70 14.58 1.05 -10.11
N LYS A 71 14.15 0.04 -9.33
CA LYS A 71 14.57 -1.35 -9.51
C LYS A 71 13.86 -1.99 -10.70
N GLU A 72 14.50 -3.01 -11.25
CA GLU A 72 13.87 -3.90 -12.22
C GLU A 72 13.02 -4.95 -11.52
N TYR A 73 11.82 -5.16 -12.04
CA TYR A 73 10.88 -6.17 -11.57
C TYR A 73 10.42 -7.02 -12.74
N ASN A 74 10.29 -8.33 -12.51
CA ASN A 74 9.64 -9.22 -13.45
C ASN A 74 8.12 -9.08 -13.26
N LEU A 75 7.48 -8.27 -14.12
CA LEU A 75 6.05 -7.98 -14.01
C LEU A 75 5.25 -8.66 -15.10
N ILE A 76 4.03 -9.08 -14.77
CA ILE A 76 2.95 -9.38 -15.71
C ILE A 76 1.81 -8.41 -15.45
N VAL A 77 1.44 -7.66 -16.48
CA VAL A 77 0.37 -6.66 -16.41
C VAL A 77 -0.92 -7.29 -16.95
N LEU A 78 -1.93 -7.43 -16.08
CA LEU A 78 -3.24 -7.96 -16.46
C LEU A 78 -4.13 -6.82 -16.95
N SER A 79 -4.47 -6.84 -18.24
CA SER A 79 -5.38 -5.90 -18.88
C SER A 79 -6.72 -6.55 -19.20
N GLY A 80 -7.69 -5.75 -19.57
CA GLY A 80 -9.02 -6.20 -19.99
C GLY A 80 -10.02 -5.04 -20.00
N TYR A 81 -11.09 -5.19 -20.73
CA TYR A 81 -12.16 -4.18 -20.79
C TYR A 81 -12.82 -3.95 -19.42
N THR A 82 -13.50 -2.81 -19.26
CA THR A 82 -14.34 -2.54 -18.09
C THR A 82 -15.35 -3.67 -17.89
N GLY A 83 -15.51 -4.12 -16.65
CA GLY A 83 -16.39 -5.24 -16.30
C GLY A 83 -15.79 -6.64 -16.55
N SER A 84 -14.53 -6.76 -16.96
CA SER A 84 -13.88 -8.07 -17.14
C SER A 84 -13.47 -8.74 -15.82
N ASN A 85 -13.72 -8.11 -14.67
CA ASN A 85 -13.38 -8.63 -13.33
C ASN A 85 -11.88 -8.93 -13.17
N LYS A 86 -11.01 -8.01 -13.59
CA LYS A 86 -9.54 -8.13 -13.45
C LYS A 86 -9.12 -8.34 -12.00
N THR A 87 -9.66 -7.54 -11.09
CA THR A 87 -9.34 -7.62 -9.65
C THR A 87 -9.72 -8.98 -9.07
N GLY A 88 -10.89 -9.53 -9.47
CA GLY A 88 -11.27 -10.90 -9.10
C GLY A 88 -10.30 -11.95 -9.65
N ALA A 89 -9.85 -11.80 -10.90
CA ALA A 89 -8.86 -12.69 -11.50
C ALA A 89 -7.50 -12.62 -10.76
N LEU A 90 -7.06 -11.42 -10.36
CA LEU A 90 -5.84 -11.25 -9.56
C LEU A 90 -5.96 -11.91 -8.18
N HIS A 91 -7.11 -11.79 -7.50
CA HIS A 91 -7.34 -12.48 -6.23
C HIS A 91 -7.31 -14.01 -6.38
N GLU A 92 -7.84 -14.57 -7.48
CA GLU A 92 -7.73 -16.02 -7.73
C GLU A 92 -6.28 -16.43 -8.02
N LEU A 93 -5.50 -15.62 -8.73
CA LEU A 93 -4.07 -15.85 -8.92
C LEU A 93 -3.33 -15.85 -7.59
N GLU A 94 -3.64 -14.91 -6.69
CA GLU A 94 -3.05 -14.85 -5.35
C GLU A 94 -3.41 -16.11 -4.53
N ARG A 95 -4.67 -16.57 -4.56
CA ARG A 95 -5.09 -17.82 -3.93
C ARG A 95 -4.37 -19.05 -4.50
N ALA A 96 -4.03 -18.99 -5.78
CA ALA A 96 -3.23 -20.02 -6.45
C ALA A 96 -1.72 -19.92 -6.15
N GLY A 97 -1.30 -19.04 -5.23
CA GLY A 97 0.08 -18.86 -4.82
C GLY A 97 0.91 -17.97 -5.74
N GLN A 98 0.28 -17.22 -6.64
CA GLN A 98 0.98 -16.23 -7.44
C GLN A 98 1.23 -14.95 -6.62
N VAL A 99 2.24 -14.20 -7.02
CA VAL A 99 2.59 -12.91 -6.40
C VAL A 99 1.76 -11.81 -7.05
N VAL A 100 0.90 -11.16 -6.28
CA VAL A 100 0.01 -10.09 -6.76
C VAL A 100 0.24 -8.81 -5.98
N ILE A 101 0.22 -7.68 -6.66
CA ILE A 101 0.12 -6.35 -6.04
C ILE A 101 -1.14 -5.68 -6.60
N ASP A 102 -2.12 -5.48 -5.74
CA ASP A 102 -3.39 -4.81 -6.01
C ASP A 102 -3.18 -3.28 -5.93
N LEU A 103 -2.98 -2.63 -7.07
CA LEU A 103 -2.75 -1.19 -7.14
C LEU A 103 -4.01 -0.39 -6.82
N GLU A 104 -5.19 -0.86 -7.24
CA GLU A 104 -6.48 -0.26 -6.93
C GLU A 104 -6.74 -0.32 -5.41
N GLY A 105 -6.51 -1.47 -4.79
CA GLY A 105 -6.64 -1.65 -3.35
C GLY A 105 -5.68 -0.76 -2.56
N LEU A 106 -4.40 -0.67 -2.95
CA LEU A 106 -3.43 0.24 -2.33
C LEU A 106 -3.81 1.71 -2.49
N ALA A 107 -4.42 2.08 -3.62
CA ALA A 107 -4.91 3.43 -3.88
C ALA A 107 -6.24 3.73 -3.17
N GLY A 108 -6.94 2.72 -2.62
CA GLY A 108 -8.29 2.88 -2.09
C GLY A 108 -9.28 3.35 -3.16
N HIS A 109 -9.10 2.94 -4.41
CA HIS A 109 -9.90 3.44 -5.53
C HIS A 109 -9.98 2.39 -6.64
N LYS A 110 -11.18 2.01 -7.03
CA LYS A 110 -11.36 1.22 -8.25
C LYS A 110 -11.08 2.12 -9.46
N GLY A 111 -10.24 1.67 -10.38
CA GLY A 111 -9.76 2.46 -11.53
C GLY A 111 -10.83 2.89 -12.55
N SER A 112 -12.10 2.57 -12.30
CA SER A 112 -13.23 2.96 -13.15
C SER A 112 -13.77 4.34 -12.80
N ALA A 113 -14.56 4.95 -13.71
CA ALA A 113 -15.28 6.21 -13.48
C ALA A 113 -16.20 6.18 -12.23
N PHE A 114 -16.58 4.98 -11.78
CA PHE A 114 -17.41 4.74 -10.60
C PHE A 114 -16.60 4.32 -9.36
N GLY A 115 -15.28 4.44 -9.41
CA GLY A 115 -14.35 3.92 -8.41
C GLY A 115 -14.45 4.54 -7.01
N ASN A 116 -15.13 5.68 -6.86
CA ASN A 116 -15.32 6.37 -5.57
C ASN A 116 -16.58 5.97 -4.80
N LEU A 117 -17.43 5.12 -5.38
CA LEU A 117 -18.66 4.71 -4.72
C LEU A 117 -18.33 3.68 -3.61
N GLU A 118 -18.53 4.07 -2.35
CA GLU A 118 -18.38 3.24 -1.13
C GLU A 118 -16.94 2.91 -0.68
N MET A 119 -15.92 3.63 -1.13
CA MET A 119 -14.55 3.37 -0.69
C MET A 119 -14.12 4.22 0.52
N ILE A 120 -13.20 3.67 1.29
CA ILE A 120 -12.47 4.39 2.34
C ILE A 120 -11.77 5.61 1.70
N PRO A 121 -11.63 6.75 2.41
CA PRO A 121 -10.89 7.89 1.87
C PRO A 121 -9.54 7.46 1.30
N GLN A 122 -9.24 7.91 0.08
CA GLN A 122 -7.97 7.58 -0.57
C GLN A 122 -6.78 8.02 0.28
N PRO A 123 -5.70 7.24 0.29
CA PRO A 123 -4.47 7.65 0.96
C PRO A 123 -3.85 8.87 0.28
N GLY A 124 -3.04 9.62 1.02
CA GLY A 124 -2.16 10.62 0.41
C GLY A 124 -1.08 9.95 -0.45
N GLN A 125 -0.53 10.69 -1.43
CA GLN A 125 0.48 10.21 -2.38
C GLN A 125 1.66 9.51 -1.69
N GLU A 126 2.19 10.13 -0.64
CA GLU A 126 3.36 9.61 0.08
C GLU A 126 3.05 8.27 0.78
N TYR A 127 1.85 8.11 1.35
CA TYR A 127 1.45 6.87 1.99
C TYR A 127 1.24 5.75 0.96
N PHE A 128 0.59 6.05 -0.17
CA PHE A 128 0.44 5.11 -1.29
C PHE A 128 1.81 4.60 -1.77
N GLU A 129 2.77 5.51 -1.99
CA GLU A 129 4.12 5.14 -2.41
C GLU A 129 4.84 4.29 -1.35
N ASN A 130 4.69 4.61 -0.07
CA ASN A 130 5.28 3.84 1.02
C ASN A 130 4.74 2.40 1.03
N MET A 131 3.44 2.23 0.87
CA MET A 131 2.80 0.91 0.82
C MET A 131 3.22 0.12 -0.42
N LEU A 132 3.21 0.75 -1.58
CA LEU A 132 3.65 0.11 -2.83
C LEU A 132 5.12 -0.34 -2.76
N ALA A 133 6.01 0.51 -2.25
CA ALA A 133 7.41 0.17 -2.07
C ALA A 133 7.62 -0.99 -1.08
N PHE A 134 6.81 -1.05 -0.03
CA PHE A 134 6.84 -2.14 0.94
C PHE A 134 6.45 -3.47 0.27
N GLU A 135 5.36 -3.49 -0.51
CA GLU A 135 4.92 -4.69 -1.23
C GLU A 135 5.96 -5.14 -2.26
N LEU A 136 6.50 -4.24 -3.06
CA LEU A 136 7.56 -4.54 -4.03
C LEU A 136 8.80 -5.14 -3.35
N ASN A 137 9.23 -4.59 -2.21
CA ASN A 137 10.38 -5.10 -1.46
C ASN A 137 10.08 -6.47 -0.81
N ARG A 138 8.86 -6.69 -0.32
CA ARG A 138 8.43 -7.97 0.26
C ARG A 138 8.56 -9.08 -0.77
N GLN A 139 8.12 -8.84 -1.99
CA GLN A 139 8.17 -9.81 -3.07
C GLN A 139 9.60 -10.06 -3.57
N ASN A 140 10.44 -9.03 -3.61
CA ASN A 140 11.83 -9.16 -4.06
C ASN A 140 12.71 -9.92 -3.06
N LYS A 141 12.30 -10.01 -1.79
CA LYS A 141 12.99 -10.79 -0.73
C LYS A 141 12.56 -12.24 -0.69
N SER A 142 11.44 -12.61 -1.30
CA SER A 142 11.10 -14.03 -1.46
C SER A 142 12.05 -14.64 -2.49
N ASP A 143 12.60 -15.82 -2.20
CA ASP A 143 13.41 -16.60 -3.17
C ASP A 143 12.59 -17.07 -4.39
N SER A 144 11.36 -16.58 -4.49
CA SER A 144 10.44 -16.87 -5.58
C SER A 144 10.85 -16.10 -6.83
N LYS A 145 11.20 -16.85 -7.88
CA LYS A 145 11.40 -16.31 -9.24
C LYS A 145 10.08 -16.02 -9.96
N LEU A 146 8.94 -16.11 -9.26
CA LEU A 146 7.63 -15.86 -9.85
C LEU A 146 7.50 -14.40 -10.26
N PRO A 147 6.83 -14.12 -11.37
CA PRO A 147 6.52 -12.75 -11.76
C PRO A 147 5.53 -12.13 -10.79
N ILE A 148 5.58 -10.81 -10.67
CA ILE A 148 4.60 -10.03 -9.92
C ILE A 148 3.47 -9.62 -10.86
N TRP A 149 2.25 -9.99 -10.52
CA TRP A 149 1.05 -9.61 -11.26
C TRP A 149 0.54 -8.27 -10.75
N VAL A 150 0.20 -7.39 -11.68
CA VAL A 150 -0.41 -6.08 -11.41
C VAL A 150 -1.52 -5.81 -12.43
N GLU A 151 -2.54 -5.02 -12.07
CA GLU A 151 -3.50 -4.57 -13.06
C GLU A 151 -2.94 -3.49 -13.98
N ALA A 152 -3.46 -3.47 -15.23
CA ALA A 152 -3.17 -2.43 -16.21
C ALA A 152 -3.94 -1.15 -15.85
N GLU A 153 -3.31 -0.33 -15.02
CA GLU A 153 -3.85 0.96 -14.62
C GLU A 153 -3.23 2.13 -15.40
N SER A 154 -3.94 3.27 -15.41
CA SER A 154 -3.37 4.53 -15.82
C SER A 154 -2.36 4.99 -14.76
N GLN A 155 -1.45 5.90 -15.13
CA GLN A 155 -0.49 6.44 -14.16
C GLN A 155 -1.21 7.08 -12.95
N ARG A 156 -2.40 7.63 -13.14
CA ARG A 156 -3.22 8.22 -12.08
C ARG A 156 -4.37 7.29 -11.71
N ILE A 157 -4.46 6.95 -10.42
CA ILE A 157 -5.54 6.18 -9.82
C ILE A 157 -6.26 7.08 -8.80
N GLY A 158 -7.37 7.68 -9.22
CA GLY A 158 -8.07 8.67 -8.41
C GLY A 158 -7.18 9.87 -8.08
N MET A 159 -6.83 10.05 -6.80
CA MET A 159 -6.02 11.17 -6.30
C MET A 159 -4.53 10.87 -6.20
N VAL A 160 -4.11 9.61 -6.38
CA VAL A 160 -2.71 9.21 -6.30
C VAL A 160 -2.14 8.85 -7.67
N ASN A 161 -0.82 8.90 -7.79
CA ASN A 161 -0.11 8.55 -9.00
C ASN A 161 0.85 7.40 -8.76
N ILE A 162 0.87 6.44 -9.67
CA ILE A 162 1.92 5.41 -9.72
C ILE A 162 3.25 6.12 -10.01
N PRO A 163 4.30 5.90 -9.20
CA PRO A 163 5.62 6.51 -9.44
C PRO A 163 6.11 6.29 -10.86
N LEU A 164 6.52 7.35 -11.52
CA LEU A 164 6.86 7.32 -12.95
C LEU A 164 7.89 6.24 -13.34
N PRO A 165 8.97 5.99 -12.58
CA PRO A 165 9.90 4.91 -12.91
C PRO A 165 9.22 3.55 -12.93
N PHE A 166 8.41 3.23 -11.91
CA PHE A 166 7.68 1.96 -11.82
C PHE A 166 6.60 1.86 -12.93
N PHE A 167 5.87 2.94 -13.21
CA PHE A 167 4.91 2.96 -14.32
C PHE A 167 5.58 2.68 -15.67
N LYS A 168 6.79 3.23 -15.91
CA LYS A 168 7.57 2.92 -17.11
C LYS A 168 7.95 1.43 -17.19
N THR A 169 8.27 0.81 -16.07
CA THR A 169 8.53 -0.64 -16.00
C THR A 169 7.27 -1.43 -16.34
N MET A 170 6.13 -1.08 -15.76
CA MET A 170 4.83 -1.69 -16.12
C MET A 170 4.54 -1.61 -17.63
N ARG A 171 4.77 -0.46 -18.25
CA ARG A 171 4.52 -0.24 -19.70
C ARG A 171 5.44 -1.05 -20.63
N LYS A 172 6.57 -1.52 -20.12
CA LYS A 172 7.52 -2.37 -20.87
C LYS A 172 7.36 -3.86 -20.59
N SER A 173 6.57 -4.21 -19.59
CA SER A 173 6.39 -5.57 -19.11
C SER A 173 5.40 -6.36 -19.98
N THR A 174 5.38 -7.68 -19.80
CA THR A 174 4.45 -8.56 -20.51
C THR A 174 3.02 -8.18 -20.17
N LEU A 175 2.21 -7.96 -21.20
CA LEU A 175 0.80 -7.65 -21.08
C LEU A 175 -0.02 -8.90 -21.40
N LEU A 176 -0.87 -9.32 -20.47
CA LEU A 176 -1.90 -10.32 -20.70
C LEU A 176 -3.27 -9.63 -20.74
N PHE A 177 -4.04 -9.93 -21.76
CA PHE A 177 -5.37 -9.34 -21.94
C PHE A 177 -6.45 -10.36 -21.59
N LEU A 178 -7.25 -10.05 -20.57
CA LEU A 178 -8.39 -10.84 -20.17
C LEU A 178 -9.59 -10.52 -21.09
N GLU A 179 -9.82 -11.40 -22.04
CA GLU A 179 -10.95 -11.28 -22.98
C GLU A 179 -12.19 -11.92 -22.38
N VAL A 180 -13.20 -11.10 -22.10
CA VAL A 180 -14.49 -11.53 -21.57
C VAL A 180 -15.59 -11.03 -22.49
N PRO A 181 -16.55 -11.89 -22.92
CA PRO A 181 -17.68 -11.50 -23.77
C PRO A 181 -18.46 -10.32 -23.19
N PHE A 182 -18.99 -9.48 -24.08
CA PHE A 182 -19.69 -8.24 -23.70
C PHE A 182 -20.83 -8.50 -22.70
N GLU A 183 -21.65 -9.51 -22.96
CA GLU A 183 -22.82 -9.88 -22.15
C GLU A 183 -22.41 -10.21 -20.70
N LYS A 184 -21.32 -10.97 -20.53
CA LYS A 184 -20.80 -11.30 -19.20
C LYS A 184 -20.26 -10.06 -18.46
N ARG A 185 -19.58 -9.17 -19.19
CA ARG A 185 -19.07 -7.92 -18.62
C ARG A 185 -20.22 -6.98 -18.22
N LEU A 186 -21.28 -6.92 -19.03
CA LEU A 186 -22.46 -6.13 -18.72
C LEU A 186 -23.17 -6.66 -17.46
N SER A 187 -23.38 -7.98 -17.38
CA SER A 187 -23.96 -8.61 -16.18
C SER A 187 -23.14 -8.30 -14.93
N PHE A 188 -21.82 -8.43 -15.01
CA PHE A 188 -20.92 -8.11 -13.90
C PHE A 188 -21.03 -6.63 -13.47
N ILE A 189 -21.12 -5.70 -14.43
CA ILE A 189 -21.29 -4.27 -14.14
C ILE A 189 -22.64 -4.02 -13.46
N ILE A 190 -23.73 -4.60 -13.96
CA ILE A 190 -25.07 -4.44 -13.39
C ILE A 190 -25.11 -4.99 -11.95
N GLU A 191 -24.55 -6.16 -11.71
CA GLU A 191 -24.52 -6.78 -10.38
C GLU A 191 -23.71 -5.96 -9.36
N ASN A 192 -22.58 -5.40 -9.78
CA ASN A 192 -21.65 -4.72 -8.86
C ASN A 192 -21.88 -3.21 -8.72
N TYR A 193 -22.50 -2.57 -9.72
CA TYR A 193 -22.71 -1.12 -9.73
C TYR A 193 -24.18 -0.72 -9.89
N GLY A 194 -25.06 -1.64 -10.35
CA GLY A 194 -26.48 -1.33 -10.61
C GLY A 194 -27.33 -1.13 -9.36
N GLN A 195 -26.82 -1.51 -8.18
CA GLN A 195 -27.49 -1.32 -6.89
C GLN A 195 -27.18 0.05 -6.25
N HIS A 196 -26.27 0.82 -6.82
CA HIS A 196 -25.93 2.14 -6.32
C HIS A 196 -26.99 3.17 -6.68
N ASN A 197 -27.31 4.04 -5.73
CA ASN A 197 -28.35 5.06 -5.86
C ASN A 197 -28.10 5.92 -7.11
N LYS A 198 -29.08 6.00 -8.02
CA LYS A 198 -29.00 6.74 -9.29
C LYS A 198 -28.52 8.19 -9.12
N GLU A 199 -28.79 8.82 -7.95
CA GLU A 199 -28.38 10.18 -7.61
C GLU A 199 -26.86 10.35 -7.42
N LYS A 200 -26.10 9.24 -7.28
CA LYS A 200 -24.63 9.27 -7.18
C LYS A 200 -23.93 8.99 -8.51
N ILE A 201 -24.68 8.70 -9.57
CA ILE A 201 -24.17 8.30 -10.90
C ILE A 201 -24.29 9.46 -11.90
N ILE A 202 -25.05 10.50 -11.57
CA ILE A 202 -25.21 11.74 -12.32
C ILE A 202 -24.38 12.84 -11.67
#